data_afb18f858e0f9eb2e5b4e41168cd5db8
#
_entry.id   afb18f858e0f9eb2e5b4e41168cd5db8
#
_cell.length_a   1.000
_cell.length_b   1.000
_cell.length_c   1.000
_cell.angle_alpha   90.00
_cell.angle_beta   90.00
_cell.angle_gamma   90.00
#
_symmetry.space_group_name_H-M   'P 1'
#
loop_
_entity.id
_entity.type
_entity.pdbx_description
1 polymer ?
#
loop_
_entity_poly.entity_id
_entity_poly.type
_entity_poly.pdbx_seq_one_letter_code
_entity_poly.pdbx_strand_id
1 'polypeptide(L)'
;MQVVNEISKARVFVHSDASQAIGKIDVNMNALNVDFVTVTGHKFYGPRIGALVVRDESKVPLKAMFLGGNQERGKRAGTENTPMIAGLGKAAQVALSGLQEYSDHMQKIRDYFEEKLKEALNDEVVINFEISERLPNTSSVTFVKYPGDAFELLSKCKSFIASNGAACHAATQQCSQVLTACGIREQFALRTVRFSFGRDSTHDEVDRAVSELKAIIFMGKYGSSLLNVINRGPISDF
;
A
#
# COMPACT_ATOMS: atom_id res chain seq x y z
N MET A 1 15.88 -16.14 4.63
CA MET A 1 17.03 -15.61 5.40
C MET A 1 18.05 -16.66 5.78
N GLN A 2 17.71 -17.85 6.22
CA GLN A 2 18.65 -18.97 6.32
C GLN A 2 19.49 -19.11 5.03
N VAL A 3 18.86 -19.05 3.86
CA VAL A 3 19.51 -19.16 2.55
C VAL A 3 20.63 -18.12 2.33
N VAL A 4 20.47 -16.87 2.76
CA VAL A 4 21.49 -15.83 2.57
C VAL A 4 22.74 -16.10 3.41
N ASN A 5 22.57 -16.59 4.64
CA ASN A 5 23.68 -16.90 5.53
C ASN A 5 24.38 -18.24 5.15
N GLU A 6 23.65 -19.15 4.50
CA GLU A 6 24.20 -20.43 4.01
C GLU A 6 25.04 -20.24 2.71
N ILE A 7 24.65 -19.29 1.88
CA ILE A 7 25.36 -19.02 0.60
C ILE A 7 26.59 -18.12 0.80
N SER A 8 26.59 -17.22 1.78
CA SER A 8 27.69 -16.29 2.01
C SER A 8 28.68 -16.81 3.03
N LYS A 9 29.95 -16.94 2.68
CA LYS A 9 31.05 -17.16 3.62
C LYS A 9 31.35 -15.95 4.51
N ALA A 10 30.74 -14.79 4.22
CA ALA A 10 30.84 -13.54 4.98
C ALA A 10 29.50 -13.26 5.67
N ARG A 11 29.54 -12.61 6.83
CA ARG A 11 28.34 -12.13 7.51
C ARG A 11 27.62 -11.11 6.63
N VAL A 12 26.40 -11.41 6.21
CA VAL A 12 25.51 -10.50 5.50
C VAL A 12 24.53 -9.91 6.49
N PHE A 13 24.47 -8.58 6.56
CA PHE A 13 23.46 -7.90 7.36
C PHE A 13 22.14 -7.84 6.60
N VAL A 14 21.04 -8.06 7.32
CA VAL A 14 19.72 -8.12 6.73
C VAL A 14 18.83 -7.03 7.32
N HIS A 15 18.24 -6.24 6.44
CA HIS A 15 17.31 -5.17 6.77
C HIS A 15 15.92 -5.49 6.23
N SER A 16 14.89 -5.25 7.04
CA SER A 16 13.50 -5.28 6.61
C SER A 16 12.88 -3.89 6.76
N ASP A 17 12.30 -3.37 5.68
CA ASP A 17 11.41 -2.22 5.77
C ASP A 17 10.02 -2.71 6.20
N ALA A 18 9.68 -2.51 7.48
CA ALA A 18 8.39 -2.88 8.04
C ALA A 18 7.36 -1.73 8.00
N SER A 19 7.62 -0.66 7.25
CA SER A 19 6.75 0.53 7.21
C SER A 19 5.30 0.23 6.86
N GLN A 20 5.05 -0.78 6.03
CA GLN A 20 3.69 -1.19 5.66
C GLN A 20 3.13 -2.29 6.56
N ALA A 21 3.96 -2.98 7.34
CA ALA A 21 3.58 -4.12 8.17
C ALA A 21 3.21 -3.74 9.61
N ILE A 22 3.98 -2.82 10.21
CA ILE A 22 3.76 -2.35 11.60
C ILE A 22 2.31 -1.86 11.77
N GLY A 23 1.68 -2.33 12.85
CA GLY A 23 0.29 -2.01 13.21
C GLY A 23 -0.77 -2.73 12.37
N LYS A 24 -0.37 -3.71 11.54
CA LYS A 24 -1.27 -4.52 10.70
C LYS A 24 -1.05 -6.02 10.91
N ILE A 25 0.21 -6.42 11.10
CA ILE A 25 0.62 -7.79 11.42
C ILE A 25 1.68 -7.75 12.52
N ASP A 26 1.93 -8.90 13.15
CA ASP A 26 3.06 -9.03 14.08
C ASP A 26 4.39 -8.85 13.33
N VAL A 27 5.23 -7.95 13.85
CA VAL A 27 6.58 -7.72 13.34
C VAL A 27 7.57 -7.95 14.47
N ASN A 28 8.01 -9.18 14.57
CA ASN A 28 9.00 -9.60 15.56
C ASN A 28 10.38 -9.73 14.91
N MET A 29 11.29 -8.83 15.26
CA MET A 29 12.66 -8.80 14.72
C MET A 29 13.41 -10.12 14.94
N ASN A 30 13.16 -10.81 16.07
CA ASN A 30 13.80 -12.08 16.38
C ASN A 30 13.26 -13.22 15.50
N ALA A 31 11.93 -13.27 15.32
CA ALA A 31 11.29 -14.26 14.45
C ALA A 31 11.70 -14.04 12.97
N LEU A 32 11.78 -12.79 12.54
CA LEU A 32 12.27 -12.43 11.19
C LEU A 32 13.77 -12.69 11.02
N ASN A 33 14.51 -12.81 12.10
CA ASN A 33 15.97 -12.96 12.12
C ASN A 33 16.71 -11.88 11.32
N VAL A 34 16.28 -10.62 11.39
CA VAL A 34 16.89 -9.45 10.73
C VAL A 34 17.78 -8.66 11.67
N ASP A 35 18.76 -7.96 11.14
CA ASP A 35 19.66 -7.07 11.91
C ASP A 35 19.06 -5.67 12.07
N PHE A 36 18.24 -5.24 11.09
CA PHE A 36 17.61 -3.92 11.07
C PHE A 36 16.14 -4.01 10.71
N VAL A 37 15.32 -3.11 11.30
CA VAL A 37 13.93 -2.90 10.91
C VAL A 37 13.66 -1.41 10.80
N THR A 38 13.12 -0.97 9.65
CA THR A 38 12.58 0.38 9.49
C THR A 38 11.14 0.43 9.96
N VAL A 39 10.83 1.43 10.80
CA VAL A 39 9.50 1.73 11.32
C VAL A 39 9.11 3.14 10.90
N THR A 40 7.88 3.34 10.41
CA THR A 40 7.37 4.63 9.93
C THR A 40 6.06 4.98 10.63
N GLY A 41 6.10 5.95 11.54
CA GLY A 41 5.01 6.26 12.48
C GLY A 41 3.69 6.62 11.81
N HIS A 42 3.69 7.48 10.79
CA HIS A 42 2.47 7.93 10.11
C HIS A 42 1.72 6.84 9.33
N LYS A 43 2.29 5.64 9.18
CA LYS A 43 1.63 4.51 8.52
C LYS A 43 0.89 3.58 9.49
N PHE A 44 1.00 3.85 10.78
CA PHE A 44 0.21 3.19 11.83
C PHE A 44 -0.37 4.22 12.83
N TYR A 45 -0.87 5.34 12.27
CA TYR A 45 -1.60 6.40 12.96
C TYR A 45 -0.76 7.24 13.94
N GLY A 46 0.56 7.17 13.83
CA GLY A 46 1.49 8.01 14.57
C GLY A 46 1.87 9.28 13.82
N PRO A 47 2.74 10.10 14.40
CA PRO A 47 3.25 11.30 13.75
C PRO A 47 4.22 10.99 12.60
N ARG A 48 4.59 12.02 11.82
CA ARG A 48 5.58 11.92 10.74
C ARG A 48 7.01 11.83 11.29
N ILE A 49 7.30 10.73 11.93
CA ILE A 49 8.62 10.33 12.42
C ILE A 49 8.80 8.83 12.16
N GLY A 50 10.02 8.36 12.10
CA GLY A 50 10.35 6.95 11.99
C GLY A 50 11.49 6.57 12.89
N ALA A 51 11.78 5.28 12.94
CA ALA A 51 12.90 4.72 13.66
C ALA A 51 13.58 3.62 12.82
N LEU A 52 14.89 3.53 12.96
CA LEU A 52 15.66 2.35 12.58
C LEU A 52 15.93 1.54 13.84
N VAL A 53 15.29 0.40 13.95
CA VAL A 53 15.54 -0.54 15.05
C VAL A 53 16.74 -1.40 14.68
N VAL A 54 17.72 -1.47 15.55
CA VAL A 54 18.95 -2.24 15.39
C VAL A 54 18.99 -3.34 16.44
N ARG A 55 19.18 -4.58 16.03
CA ARG A 55 19.16 -5.75 16.94
C ARG A 55 20.26 -5.68 17.99
N ASP A 56 21.49 -5.41 17.53
CA ASP A 56 22.67 -5.38 18.37
C ASP A 56 23.69 -4.39 17.78
N GLU A 57 23.74 -3.20 18.35
CA GLU A 57 24.63 -2.13 17.87
C GLU A 57 26.12 -2.50 17.98
N SER A 58 26.49 -3.42 18.88
CA SER A 58 27.89 -3.83 19.03
C SER A 58 28.40 -4.71 17.87
N LYS A 59 27.46 -5.37 17.17
CA LYS A 59 27.75 -6.28 16.06
C LYS A 59 27.51 -5.70 14.69
N VAL A 60 26.86 -4.53 14.62
CA VAL A 60 26.44 -3.91 13.38
C VAL A 60 27.24 -2.65 13.11
N PRO A 61 27.95 -2.54 11.97
CA PRO A 61 28.79 -1.38 11.64
C PRO A 61 27.96 -0.20 11.15
N LEU A 62 27.04 0.31 11.96
CA LEU A 62 26.21 1.47 11.63
C LEU A 62 27.05 2.74 11.71
N LYS A 63 27.26 3.39 10.56
CA LYS A 63 27.91 4.71 10.49
C LYS A 63 26.87 5.81 10.52
N ALA A 64 27.21 6.94 11.20
CA ALA A 64 26.37 8.11 11.18
C ALA A 64 26.27 8.69 9.76
N MET A 65 25.04 8.94 9.28
CA MET A 65 24.80 9.67 8.03
C MET A 65 24.83 11.19 8.26
N PHE A 66 24.33 11.65 9.40
CA PHE A 66 24.35 13.06 9.78
C PHE A 66 25.37 13.26 10.90
N LEU A 67 26.42 14.03 10.58
CA LEU A 67 27.50 14.35 11.52
C LEU A 67 27.19 15.64 12.28
N GLY A 68 27.68 15.76 13.51
CA GLY A 68 27.47 16.94 14.38
C GLY A 68 27.55 16.59 15.85
N GLY A 69 26.51 16.90 16.61
CA GLY A 69 26.44 16.57 18.04
C GLY A 69 26.37 15.06 18.32
N ASN A 70 26.47 14.70 19.60
CA ASN A 70 26.55 13.29 20.01
C ASN A 70 25.18 12.64 20.30
N GLN A 71 24.09 13.22 19.74
CA GLN A 71 22.74 12.67 19.91
C GLN A 71 22.67 11.26 19.33
N GLU A 72 21.74 10.46 19.85
CA GLU A 72 21.57 9.04 19.48
C GLU A 72 22.92 8.27 19.54
N ARG A 73 23.72 8.52 20.56
CA ARG A 73 25.05 7.93 20.73
C ARG A 73 25.99 8.17 19.54
N GLY A 74 25.90 9.36 18.95
CA GLY A 74 26.68 9.75 17.78
C GLY A 74 26.19 9.14 16.45
N LYS A 75 25.05 8.46 16.44
CA LYS A 75 24.50 7.82 15.23
C LYS A 75 23.66 8.77 14.38
N ARG A 76 23.04 9.75 15.02
CA ARG A 76 22.17 10.72 14.35
C ARG A 76 22.23 12.06 15.08
N ALA A 77 23.01 12.98 14.55
CA ALA A 77 23.15 14.34 15.12
C ALA A 77 21.86 15.16 14.93
N GLY A 78 21.73 16.22 15.73
CA GLY A 78 20.60 17.14 15.78
C GLY A 78 19.69 16.86 16.97
N THR A 79 19.10 17.94 17.51
CA THR A 79 18.19 17.84 18.67
C THR A 79 17.04 16.87 18.39
N GLU A 80 16.76 15.99 19.32
CA GLU A 80 15.71 14.99 19.22
C GLU A 80 14.33 15.67 19.21
N ASN A 81 13.47 15.23 18.31
CA ASN A 81 12.08 15.71 18.25
C ASN A 81 11.23 14.99 19.31
N THR A 82 11.42 15.36 20.57
CA THR A 82 10.81 14.72 21.73
C THR A 82 9.28 14.58 21.62
N PRO A 83 8.51 15.59 21.19
CA PRO A 83 7.06 15.45 21.03
C PRO A 83 6.68 14.36 20.02
N MET A 84 7.38 14.29 18.88
CA MET A 84 7.11 13.27 17.86
C MET A 84 7.55 11.87 18.30
N ILE A 85 8.64 11.78 19.05
CA ILE A 85 9.11 10.50 19.64
C ILE A 85 8.08 9.98 20.65
N ALA A 86 7.56 10.83 21.54
CA ALA A 86 6.50 10.47 22.47
C ALA A 86 5.23 10.02 21.73
N GLY A 87 4.84 10.74 20.68
CA GLY A 87 3.72 10.39 19.82
C GLY A 87 3.91 9.05 19.10
N LEU A 88 5.12 8.76 18.61
CA LEU A 88 5.47 7.47 18.01
C LEU A 88 5.33 6.33 19.02
N GLY A 89 5.86 6.53 20.25
CA GLY A 89 5.74 5.55 21.34
C GLY A 89 4.29 5.26 21.70
N LYS A 90 3.44 6.30 21.79
CA LYS A 90 2.00 6.11 22.04
C LYS A 90 1.30 5.37 20.91
N ALA A 91 1.59 5.72 19.66
CA ALA A 91 1.03 5.02 18.49
C ALA A 91 1.44 3.54 18.47
N ALA A 92 2.70 3.23 18.78
CA ALA A 92 3.17 1.85 18.87
C ALA A 92 2.45 1.06 19.99
N GLN A 93 2.23 1.68 21.16
CA GLN A 93 1.49 1.07 22.25
C GLN A 93 0.04 0.76 21.85
N VAL A 94 -0.65 1.70 21.19
CA VAL A 94 -2.03 1.50 20.70
C VAL A 94 -2.07 0.41 19.64
N ALA A 95 -1.13 0.44 18.69
CA ALA A 95 -1.05 -0.57 17.65
C ALA A 95 -0.83 -1.98 18.22
N LEU A 96 0.04 -2.12 19.22
CA LEU A 96 0.32 -3.40 19.86
C LEU A 96 -0.90 -3.92 20.64
N SER A 97 -1.58 -3.05 21.39
CA SER A 97 -2.74 -3.47 22.21
C SER A 97 -3.96 -3.89 21.40
N GLY A 98 -4.14 -3.35 20.19
CA GLY A 98 -5.27 -3.66 19.32
C GLY A 98 -4.90 -4.48 18.07
N LEU A 99 -3.67 -5.00 17.97
CA LEU A 99 -3.13 -5.55 16.74
C LEU A 99 -4.03 -6.60 16.08
N GLN A 100 -4.48 -7.58 16.85
CA GLN A 100 -5.32 -8.66 16.31
C GLN A 100 -6.67 -8.14 15.84
N GLU A 101 -7.33 -7.32 16.65
CA GLU A 101 -8.62 -6.71 16.31
C GLU A 101 -8.52 -5.85 15.05
N TYR A 102 -7.49 -5.01 14.96
CA TYR A 102 -7.27 -4.14 13.79
C TYR A 102 -6.94 -4.94 12.54
N SER A 103 -6.11 -5.97 12.68
CA SER A 103 -5.76 -6.87 11.58
C SER A 103 -6.99 -7.58 11.02
N ASP A 104 -7.80 -8.19 11.90
CA ASP A 104 -9.03 -8.91 11.52
C ASP A 104 -10.05 -7.97 10.88
N HIS A 105 -10.23 -6.78 11.44
CA HIS A 105 -11.12 -5.77 10.87
C HIS A 105 -10.68 -5.35 9.46
N MET A 106 -9.42 -4.97 9.30
CA MET A 106 -8.89 -4.55 8.00
C MET A 106 -8.98 -5.66 6.96
N GLN A 107 -8.78 -6.92 7.37
CA GLN A 107 -8.92 -8.07 6.50
C GLN A 107 -10.37 -8.25 6.04
N LYS A 108 -11.34 -8.17 6.95
CA LYS A 108 -12.77 -8.26 6.64
C LYS A 108 -13.21 -7.18 5.67
N ILE A 109 -12.77 -5.94 5.87
CA ILE A 109 -13.10 -4.83 4.97
C ILE A 109 -12.47 -5.03 3.59
N ARG A 110 -11.21 -5.48 3.51
CA ARG A 110 -10.54 -5.81 2.25
C ARG A 110 -11.28 -6.92 1.51
N ASP A 111 -11.61 -8.01 2.19
CA ASP A 111 -12.27 -9.16 1.59
C ASP A 111 -13.67 -8.78 1.09
N TYR A 112 -14.41 -7.98 1.88
CA TYR A 112 -15.69 -7.41 1.47
C TYR A 112 -15.56 -6.52 0.22
N PHE A 113 -14.55 -5.66 0.17
CA PHE A 113 -14.27 -4.85 -1.01
C PHE A 113 -14.01 -5.70 -2.26
N GLU A 114 -13.19 -6.73 -2.14
CA GLU A 114 -12.86 -7.63 -3.25
C GLU A 114 -14.09 -8.41 -3.75
N GLU A 115 -14.92 -8.89 -2.85
CA GLU A 115 -16.21 -9.53 -3.16
C GLU A 115 -17.13 -8.57 -3.90
N LYS A 116 -17.40 -7.39 -3.34
CA LYS A 116 -18.27 -6.38 -3.96
C LYS A 116 -17.76 -5.90 -5.30
N LEU A 117 -16.45 -5.77 -5.45
CA LEU A 117 -15.84 -5.35 -6.70
C LEU A 117 -16.02 -6.43 -7.80
N LYS A 118 -15.84 -7.72 -7.45
CA LYS A 118 -16.10 -8.84 -8.35
C LYS A 118 -17.57 -8.94 -8.74
N GLU A 119 -18.49 -8.78 -7.78
CA GLU A 119 -19.94 -8.76 -8.05
C GLU A 119 -20.32 -7.62 -9.02
N ALA A 120 -19.73 -6.44 -8.83
CA ALA A 120 -20.08 -5.25 -9.61
C ALA A 120 -19.49 -5.24 -11.03
N LEU A 121 -18.30 -5.81 -11.23
CA LEU A 121 -17.48 -5.68 -12.43
C LEU A 121 -17.12 -7.00 -13.11
N ASN A 122 -17.38 -8.14 -12.45
CA ASN A 122 -17.11 -9.49 -12.98
C ASN A 122 -15.69 -9.63 -13.61
N ASP A 123 -15.62 -10.00 -14.88
CA ASP A 123 -14.40 -10.22 -15.66
C ASP A 123 -13.68 -8.93 -16.10
N GLU A 124 -14.11 -7.76 -15.63
CA GLU A 124 -13.47 -6.47 -15.90
C GLU A 124 -12.32 -6.18 -14.93
N VAL A 125 -12.23 -6.93 -13.83
CA VAL A 125 -11.22 -6.78 -12.80
C VAL A 125 -10.54 -8.11 -12.49
N VAL A 126 -9.28 -8.00 -12.06
CA VAL A 126 -8.50 -9.12 -11.53
C VAL A 126 -7.89 -8.67 -10.21
N ILE A 127 -8.11 -9.45 -9.15
CA ILE A 127 -7.43 -9.27 -7.87
C ILE A 127 -6.07 -9.96 -7.98
N ASN A 128 -5.00 -9.17 -7.97
CA ASN A 128 -3.66 -9.72 -8.06
C ASN A 128 -3.26 -10.38 -6.74
N PHE A 129 -2.57 -11.51 -6.82
CA PHE A 129 -2.02 -12.23 -5.65
C PHE A 129 -3.07 -12.66 -4.62
N GLU A 130 -4.30 -12.91 -5.04
CA GLU A 130 -5.42 -13.24 -4.16
C GLU A 130 -5.14 -14.48 -3.28
N ILE A 131 -4.49 -15.49 -3.84
CA ILE A 131 -4.15 -16.74 -3.15
C ILE A 131 -2.83 -16.70 -2.38
N SER A 132 -2.10 -15.58 -2.44
CA SER A 132 -0.81 -15.42 -1.76
C SER A 132 -0.99 -14.86 -0.36
N GLU A 133 -0.05 -15.12 0.53
CA GLU A 133 0.05 -14.38 1.78
C GLU A 133 0.27 -12.90 1.49
N ARG A 134 -0.54 -12.05 2.09
CA ARG A 134 -0.52 -10.59 1.88
C ARG A 134 -0.97 -9.84 3.13
N LEU A 135 -0.63 -8.57 3.19
CA LEU A 135 -1.07 -7.72 4.29
C LEU A 135 -2.61 -7.69 4.37
N PRO A 136 -3.19 -7.71 5.58
CA PRO A 136 -4.64 -7.78 5.77
C PRO A 136 -5.37 -6.59 5.17
N ASN A 137 -4.72 -5.45 5.06
CA ASN A 137 -5.32 -4.18 4.67
C ASN A 137 -5.09 -3.79 3.20
N THR A 138 -4.51 -4.63 2.36
CA THR A 138 -4.08 -4.22 1.02
C THR A 138 -4.67 -5.12 -0.05
N SER A 139 -5.31 -4.51 -1.06
CA SER A 139 -5.77 -5.17 -2.27
C SER A 139 -5.10 -4.55 -3.50
N SER A 140 -4.61 -5.38 -4.40
CA SER A 140 -4.03 -4.97 -5.69
C SER A 140 -4.97 -5.40 -6.80
N VAL A 141 -5.59 -4.42 -7.48
CA VAL A 141 -6.65 -4.66 -8.46
C VAL A 141 -6.24 -4.15 -9.83
N THR A 142 -6.28 -5.02 -10.82
CA THR A 142 -6.10 -4.66 -12.23
C THR A 142 -7.45 -4.50 -12.91
N PHE A 143 -7.71 -3.33 -13.51
CA PHE A 143 -8.90 -3.04 -14.31
C PHE A 143 -8.66 -3.41 -15.77
N VAL A 144 -8.83 -4.68 -16.10
CA VAL A 144 -8.36 -5.28 -17.37
C VAL A 144 -9.05 -4.71 -18.62
N LYS A 145 -10.30 -4.31 -18.51
CA LYS A 145 -11.11 -3.79 -19.63
C LYS A 145 -11.29 -2.27 -19.61
N TYR A 146 -10.71 -1.57 -18.63
CA TYR A 146 -10.74 -0.12 -18.62
C TYR A 146 -9.85 0.45 -19.75
N PRO A 147 -10.33 1.39 -20.58
CA PRO A 147 -9.58 1.88 -21.75
C PRO A 147 -8.37 2.75 -21.38
N GLY A 148 -8.43 3.45 -20.23
CA GLY A 148 -7.35 4.28 -19.70
C GLY A 148 -6.39 3.53 -18.78
N ASP A 149 -5.51 4.27 -18.13
CA ASP A 149 -4.63 3.77 -17.07
C ASP A 149 -5.20 4.02 -15.67
N ALA A 150 -4.48 3.52 -14.65
CA ALA A 150 -4.88 3.68 -13.24
C ALA A 150 -4.87 5.14 -12.78
N PHE A 151 -3.99 5.98 -13.32
CA PHE A 151 -3.96 7.40 -12.99
C PHE A 151 -5.22 8.11 -13.51
N GLU A 152 -5.59 7.86 -14.76
CA GLU A 152 -6.81 8.40 -15.35
C GLU A 152 -8.05 7.92 -14.58
N LEU A 153 -8.11 6.63 -14.21
CA LEU A 153 -9.20 6.08 -13.40
C LEU A 153 -9.33 6.84 -12.07
N LEU A 154 -8.23 6.93 -11.34
CA LEU A 154 -8.21 7.56 -10.01
C LEU A 154 -8.46 9.07 -10.07
N SER A 155 -8.07 9.75 -11.14
CA SER A 155 -8.35 11.19 -11.32
C SER A 155 -9.84 11.51 -11.38
N LYS A 156 -10.67 10.53 -11.73
CA LYS A 156 -12.14 10.65 -11.83
C LYS A 156 -12.85 10.29 -10.50
N CYS A 157 -12.14 9.62 -9.57
CA CYS A 157 -12.69 9.24 -8.27
C CYS A 157 -12.76 10.46 -7.32
N LYS A 158 -13.84 10.56 -6.57
CA LYS A 158 -14.09 11.67 -5.62
C LYS A 158 -14.33 11.20 -4.18
N SER A 159 -14.83 9.97 -4.00
CA SER A 159 -15.21 9.45 -2.69
C SER A 159 -14.07 8.78 -1.93
N PHE A 160 -12.95 8.47 -2.58
CA PHE A 160 -11.80 7.82 -1.97
C PHE A 160 -10.48 8.20 -2.65
N ILE A 161 -9.38 7.87 -2.00
CA ILE A 161 -8.01 8.01 -2.52
C ILE A 161 -7.34 6.63 -2.52
N ALA A 162 -6.71 6.28 -3.63
CA ALA A 162 -5.94 5.04 -3.76
C ALA A 162 -4.63 5.32 -4.51
N SER A 163 -3.80 4.30 -4.71
CA SER A 163 -2.47 4.48 -5.34
C SER A 163 -2.35 3.68 -6.62
N ASN A 164 -1.82 4.31 -7.67
CA ASN A 164 -1.54 3.69 -8.98
C ASN A 164 -0.17 2.98 -9.03
N GLY A 165 0.28 2.39 -7.92
CA GLY A 165 1.58 1.74 -7.83
C GLY A 165 2.38 2.17 -6.61
N ALA A 166 3.71 2.25 -6.69
CA ALA A 166 4.53 2.78 -5.61
C ALA A 166 4.35 4.29 -5.53
N ALA A 167 3.89 4.79 -4.38
CA ALA A 167 3.64 6.21 -4.13
C ALA A 167 4.87 7.13 -4.38
N CYS A 168 6.08 6.55 -4.43
CA CYS A 168 7.34 7.26 -4.66
C CYS A 168 7.54 7.74 -6.12
N HIS A 169 6.72 7.29 -7.07
CA HIS A 169 6.86 7.59 -8.49
C HIS A 169 5.65 8.35 -9.06
N ALA A 170 4.90 9.05 -8.21
CA ALA A 170 3.66 9.77 -8.59
C ALA A 170 3.84 10.83 -9.69
N ALA A 171 5.08 11.20 -10.03
CA ALA A 171 5.38 12.18 -11.07
C ALA A 171 5.73 11.56 -12.45
N THR A 172 5.88 10.24 -12.54
CA THR A 172 6.21 9.55 -13.79
C THR A 172 5.17 8.47 -14.07
N GLN A 173 4.63 8.43 -15.28
CA GLN A 173 3.74 7.37 -15.80
C GLN A 173 4.48 6.02 -15.96
N GLN A 174 5.40 5.70 -15.04
CA GLN A 174 6.16 4.46 -15.11
C GLN A 174 5.41 3.32 -14.45
N CYS A 175 5.39 2.20 -15.15
CA CYS A 175 4.88 0.94 -14.65
C CYS A 175 5.60 0.51 -13.36
N SER A 176 4.87 -0.07 -12.43
CA SER A 176 5.46 -0.65 -11.22
C SER A 176 6.41 -1.80 -11.56
N GLN A 177 7.70 -1.60 -11.32
CA GLN A 177 8.72 -2.65 -11.51
C GLN A 177 8.44 -3.90 -10.65
N VAL A 178 7.81 -3.73 -9.50
CA VAL A 178 7.40 -4.86 -8.62
C VAL A 178 6.35 -5.73 -9.32
N LEU A 179 5.31 -5.11 -9.90
CA LEU A 179 4.26 -5.86 -10.60
C LEU A 179 4.81 -6.60 -11.82
N THR A 180 5.69 -5.98 -12.60
CA THR A 180 6.32 -6.64 -13.76
C THR A 180 7.27 -7.74 -13.33
N ALA A 181 8.04 -7.57 -12.27
CA ALA A 181 8.89 -8.62 -11.71
C ALA A 181 8.08 -9.81 -11.17
N CYS A 182 6.85 -9.58 -10.73
CA CYS A 182 5.89 -10.63 -10.35
C CYS A 182 5.14 -11.25 -11.54
N GLY A 183 5.51 -10.93 -12.78
CA GLY A 183 4.94 -11.51 -13.99
C GLY A 183 3.69 -10.83 -14.54
N ILE A 184 3.25 -9.69 -13.98
CA ILE A 184 2.14 -8.93 -14.53
C ILE A 184 2.63 -8.15 -15.74
N ARG A 185 2.00 -8.37 -16.90
CA ARG A 185 2.36 -7.66 -18.14
C ARG A 185 2.17 -6.15 -17.96
N GLU A 186 3.07 -5.37 -18.54
CA GLU A 186 3.13 -3.91 -18.39
C GLU A 186 1.79 -3.22 -18.63
N GLN A 187 1.09 -3.59 -19.71
CA GLN A 187 -0.23 -3.04 -20.03
C GLN A 187 -1.28 -3.24 -18.91
N PHE A 188 -1.16 -4.28 -18.09
CA PHE A 188 -2.03 -4.54 -16.96
C PHE A 188 -1.49 -3.88 -15.69
N ALA A 189 -0.19 -3.83 -15.52
CA ALA A 189 0.43 -3.13 -14.41
C ALA A 189 0.12 -1.62 -14.43
N LEU A 190 0.05 -0.99 -15.61
CA LEU A 190 -0.41 0.40 -15.79
C LEU A 190 -1.87 0.64 -15.39
N ARG A 191 -2.70 -0.41 -15.40
CA ARG A 191 -4.12 -0.40 -15.01
C ARG A 191 -4.36 -0.94 -13.61
N THR A 192 -3.30 -1.13 -12.84
CA THR A 192 -3.38 -1.69 -11.49
C THR A 192 -3.42 -0.59 -10.45
N VAL A 193 -4.40 -0.67 -9.57
CA VAL A 193 -4.59 0.21 -8.41
C VAL A 193 -4.36 -0.60 -7.14
N ARG A 194 -3.62 -0.02 -6.20
CA ARG A 194 -3.48 -0.52 -4.84
C ARG A 194 -4.45 0.21 -3.91
N PHE A 195 -5.40 -0.52 -3.40
CA PHE A 195 -6.30 -0.07 -2.34
C PHE A 195 -5.71 -0.43 -0.97
N SER A 196 -5.89 0.47 -0.01
CA SER A 196 -5.43 0.27 1.36
C SER A 196 -6.53 0.69 2.33
N PHE A 197 -6.87 -0.20 3.25
CA PHE A 197 -7.92 0.00 4.23
C PHE A 197 -7.30 0.32 5.59
N GLY A 198 -7.98 1.12 6.38
CA GLY A 198 -7.59 1.47 7.73
C GLY A 198 -8.39 0.70 8.78
N ARG A 199 -7.97 0.83 10.03
CA ARG A 199 -8.69 0.27 11.19
C ARG A 199 -10.07 0.90 11.39
N ASP A 200 -10.32 2.08 10.79
CA ASP A 200 -11.58 2.81 10.91
C ASP A 200 -12.41 2.77 9.60
N SER A 201 -11.93 2.02 8.57
CA SER A 201 -12.67 1.86 7.31
C SER A 201 -13.97 1.08 7.51
N THR A 202 -15.02 1.47 6.79
CA THR A 202 -16.38 0.92 6.95
C THR A 202 -16.91 0.25 5.68
N HIS A 203 -17.92 -0.60 5.82
CA HIS A 203 -18.61 -1.21 4.68
C HIS A 203 -19.29 -0.15 3.79
N ASP A 204 -19.87 0.90 4.37
CA ASP A 204 -20.51 1.98 3.63
C ASP A 204 -19.52 2.75 2.75
N GLU A 205 -18.27 2.92 3.21
CA GLU A 205 -17.21 3.53 2.40
C GLU A 205 -16.81 2.62 1.24
N VAL A 206 -16.76 1.32 1.46
CA VAL A 206 -16.52 0.31 0.41
C VAL A 206 -17.63 0.35 -0.63
N ASP A 207 -18.90 0.33 -0.22
CA ASP A 207 -20.05 0.34 -1.13
C ASP A 207 -20.05 1.61 -2.01
N ARG A 208 -19.74 2.77 -1.44
CA ARG A 208 -19.59 4.02 -2.19
C ARG A 208 -18.45 3.94 -3.20
N ALA A 209 -17.29 3.43 -2.78
CA ALA A 209 -16.12 3.31 -3.66
C ALA A 209 -16.37 2.35 -4.82
N VAL A 210 -16.98 1.20 -4.57
CA VAL A 210 -17.33 0.22 -5.62
C VAL A 210 -18.37 0.78 -6.59
N SER A 211 -19.40 1.47 -6.07
CA SER A 211 -20.42 2.12 -6.91
C SER A 211 -19.81 3.20 -7.81
N GLU A 212 -18.91 4.01 -7.29
CA GLU A 212 -18.20 5.04 -8.06
C GLU A 212 -17.30 4.42 -9.13
N LEU A 213 -16.51 3.40 -8.78
CA LEU A 213 -15.66 2.68 -9.73
C LEU A 213 -16.48 2.08 -10.88
N LYS A 214 -17.62 1.42 -10.55
CA LYS A 214 -18.53 0.87 -11.56
C LYS A 214 -19.02 1.93 -12.52
N ALA A 215 -19.44 3.09 -12.01
CA ALA A 215 -19.93 4.18 -12.83
C ALA A 215 -18.83 4.75 -13.76
N ILE A 216 -17.62 4.96 -13.22
CA ILE A 216 -16.48 5.48 -14.01
C ILE A 216 -16.08 4.50 -15.12
N ILE A 217 -16.00 3.20 -14.81
CA ILE A 217 -15.64 2.18 -15.79
C ILE A 217 -16.70 2.09 -16.89
N PHE A 218 -17.98 2.10 -16.52
CA PHE A 218 -19.08 2.11 -17.49
C PHE A 218 -19.01 3.34 -18.42
N MET A 219 -18.83 4.52 -17.86
CA MET A 219 -18.69 5.76 -18.64
C MET A 219 -17.44 5.76 -19.52
N GLY A 220 -16.33 5.21 -19.04
CA GLY A 220 -15.10 5.08 -19.83
C GLY A 220 -15.27 4.17 -21.05
N LYS A 221 -16.08 3.12 -20.93
CA LYS A 221 -16.33 2.16 -22.02
C LYS A 221 -17.38 2.65 -23.02
N TYR A 222 -18.44 3.25 -22.54
CA TYR A 222 -19.64 3.53 -23.36
C TYR A 222 -19.93 5.02 -23.54
N GLY A 223 -19.23 5.90 -22.82
CA GLY A 223 -19.53 7.34 -22.81
C GLY A 223 -19.45 8.00 -24.19
N SER A 224 -18.47 7.66 -25.02
CA SER A 224 -18.36 8.17 -26.38
C SER A 224 -19.50 7.68 -27.29
N SER A 225 -19.91 6.43 -27.13
CA SER A 225 -21.04 5.86 -27.89
C SER A 225 -22.36 6.47 -27.47
N LEU A 226 -22.56 6.71 -26.17
CA LEU A 226 -23.77 7.38 -25.64
C LEU A 226 -23.85 8.82 -26.12
N LEU A 227 -22.76 9.57 -26.09
CA LEU A 227 -22.71 10.94 -26.64
C LEU A 227 -23.01 10.98 -28.14
N ASN A 228 -22.51 10.01 -28.91
CA ASN A 228 -22.80 9.90 -30.34
C ASN A 228 -24.28 9.59 -30.62
N VAL A 229 -24.93 8.79 -29.77
CA VAL A 229 -26.38 8.53 -29.89
C VAL A 229 -27.20 9.78 -29.56
N ILE A 230 -26.84 10.46 -28.47
CA ILE A 230 -27.52 11.70 -28.05
C ILE A 230 -27.37 12.82 -29.13
N ASN A 231 -26.17 12.95 -29.71
CA ASN A 231 -25.87 13.96 -30.71
C ASN A 231 -26.47 13.66 -32.10
N ARG A 232 -26.91 12.42 -32.38
CA ARG A 232 -27.56 12.07 -33.66
C ARG A 232 -29.03 12.47 -33.73
N GLY A 233 -29.61 12.95 -32.64
CA GLY A 233 -31.04 13.31 -32.61
C GLY A 233 -31.97 12.10 -32.73
N PRO A 234 -33.28 12.26 -32.54
CA PRO A 234 -34.24 11.19 -32.84
C PRO A 234 -34.13 10.84 -34.32
N ILE A 235 -34.05 9.54 -34.61
CA ILE A 235 -34.09 9.01 -35.98
C ILE A 235 -35.38 9.52 -36.62
N SER A 236 -35.26 10.47 -37.52
CA SER A 236 -36.37 10.93 -38.32
C SER A 236 -36.55 9.96 -39.49
N ASP A 237 -37.16 8.84 -39.19
CA ASP A 237 -37.73 7.97 -40.20
C ASP A 237 -39.21 7.76 -39.85
N PHE A 238 -40.01 8.69 -40.35
CA PHE A 238 -41.36 8.48 -40.85
C PHE A 238 -41.74 9.58 -41.82
#